data_1ededec5e006570b63841cd25ff01615
#
_entry.id   1ededec5e006570b63841cd25ff01615
#
_cell.length_a   1.000
_cell.length_b   1.000
_cell.length_c   1.000
_cell.angle_alpha   90.00
_cell.angle_beta   90.00
_cell.angle_gamma   90.00
#
_symmetry.space_group_name_H-M   'P 1'
#
loop_
_entity.id
_entity.type
_entity.pdbx_description
1 polymer ?
#
loop_
_entity_poly.entity_id
_entity_poly.type
_entity_poly.pdbx_seq_one_letter_code
_entity_poly.pdbx_strand_id
1 'polypeptide(L)'
;SLKSDVHQWGMSVDLGSCTGCSACVIACQSENNIPIVGKEQVGNGREMHWLRIDRYYTGKDHNPNVNANAGDDEQYLEEWIDDPQVINQPMMCQHCESAPCETVCPVNATVHDEEGLNTMAYNRCVGTRYCSNNCAWKVRRFNFFDYNKRPLDKLYDSPMTKPSLFFDW
;
A
#
# COMPACT_ATOMS: atom_id res chain seq x y z
N SER A 1 0.25 15.96 -20.10
CA SER A 1 0.24 14.54 -19.77
C SER A 1 1.46 13.90 -20.42
N LEU A 2 2.37 13.40 -19.62
CA LEU A 2 3.45 12.55 -20.10
C LEU A 2 2.81 11.19 -20.42
N LYS A 3 2.20 11.08 -21.59
CA LYS A 3 1.82 9.78 -22.09
C LYS A 3 3.11 9.06 -22.43
N SER A 4 3.42 8.02 -21.68
CA SER A 4 4.36 7.03 -22.16
C SER A 4 3.74 6.41 -23.40
N ASP A 5 4.32 6.68 -24.56
CA ASP A 5 3.82 6.12 -25.81
C ASP A 5 4.18 4.63 -25.96
N VAL A 6 4.96 4.10 -25.02
CA VAL A 6 5.56 2.76 -25.12
C VAL A 6 4.78 1.73 -24.32
N HIS A 7 4.43 2.00 -23.07
CA HIS A 7 3.73 1.05 -22.21
C HIS A 7 2.65 1.73 -21.35
N GLN A 8 1.48 1.12 -21.32
CA GLN A 8 0.41 1.44 -20.39
C GLN A 8 0.04 0.17 -19.62
N TRP A 9 0.19 0.22 -18.32
CA TRP A 9 -0.06 -0.91 -17.43
C TRP A 9 -1.46 -0.87 -16.86
N GLY A 10 -2.11 -2.02 -16.87
CA GLY A 10 -3.39 -2.22 -16.20
C GLY A 10 -3.33 -3.47 -15.33
N MET A 11 -3.99 -3.41 -14.19
CA MET A 11 -4.12 -4.56 -13.31
C MET A 11 -5.59 -4.76 -12.96
N SER A 12 -6.05 -6.01 -13.05
CA SER A 12 -7.38 -6.43 -12.64
C SER A 12 -7.27 -7.37 -11.45
N VAL A 13 -8.07 -7.12 -10.43
CA VAL A 13 -8.17 -7.98 -9.24
C VAL A 13 -9.61 -8.48 -9.12
N ASP A 14 -9.77 -9.80 -9.10
CA ASP A 14 -11.07 -10.42 -8.86
C ASP A 14 -11.38 -10.40 -7.36
N LEU A 15 -12.19 -9.42 -6.95
CA LEU A 15 -12.58 -9.25 -5.54
C LEU A 15 -13.52 -10.37 -5.06
N GLY A 16 -14.24 -11.03 -5.99
CA GLY A 16 -15.12 -12.17 -5.66
C GLY A 16 -14.32 -13.40 -5.22
N SER A 17 -13.12 -13.57 -5.76
CA SER A 17 -12.22 -14.69 -5.42
C SER A 17 -11.24 -14.34 -4.30
N CYS A 18 -11.14 -13.08 -3.90
CA CYS A 18 -10.19 -12.64 -2.88
C CYS A 18 -10.66 -13.02 -1.47
N THR A 19 -9.93 -13.93 -0.83
CA THR A 19 -10.21 -14.36 0.55
C THR A 19 -9.55 -13.49 1.63
N GLY A 20 -8.76 -12.49 1.25
CA GLY A 20 -8.01 -11.65 2.20
C GLY A 20 -6.87 -12.38 2.93
N CYS A 21 -6.32 -13.44 2.34
CA CYS A 21 -5.27 -14.27 2.97
C CYS A 21 -3.92 -13.56 3.17
N SER A 22 -3.73 -12.36 2.62
CA SER A 22 -2.49 -11.55 2.72
C SER A 22 -1.25 -12.17 2.06
N ALA A 23 -1.38 -13.24 1.27
CA ALA A 23 -0.24 -13.86 0.57
C ALA A 23 0.46 -12.85 -0.36
N CYS A 24 -0.29 -12.00 -1.06
CA CYS A 24 0.25 -10.94 -1.92
C CYS A 24 1.05 -9.89 -1.12
N VAL A 25 0.59 -9.55 0.09
CA VAL A 25 1.31 -8.62 0.99
C VAL A 25 2.64 -9.22 1.42
N ILE A 26 2.63 -10.49 1.84
CA ILE A 26 3.84 -11.21 2.26
C ILE A 26 4.82 -11.38 1.09
N ALA A 27 4.31 -11.72 -0.09
CA ALA A 27 5.13 -11.83 -1.29
C ALA A 27 5.82 -10.50 -1.63
N CYS A 28 5.08 -9.38 -1.57
CA CYS A 28 5.63 -8.06 -1.78
C CYS A 28 6.72 -7.72 -0.76
N GLN A 29 6.49 -8.03 0.51
CA GLN A 29 7.48 -7.78 1.57
C GLN A 29 8.75 -8.59 1.37
N SER A 30 8.63 -9.87 1.00
CA SER A 30 9.79 -10.75 0.80
C SER A 30 10.59 -10.39 -0.44
N GLU A 31 9.93 -10.03 -1.54
CA GLU A 31 10.61 -9.67 -2.79
C GLU A 31 11.31 -8.30 -2.70
N ASN A 32 10.74 -7.36 -1.99
CA ASN A 32 11.25 -5.98 -1.91
C ASN A 32 12.00 -5.70 -0.59
N ASN A 33 12.35 -6.72 0.16
CA ASN A 33 13.06 -6.58 1.45
C ASN A 33 12.43 -5.54 2.39
N ILE A 34 11.10 -5.48 2.42
CA ILE A 34 10.39 -4.53 3.26
C ILE A 34 10.50 -4.94 4.72
N PRO A 35 10.92 -4.05 5.63
CA PRO A 35 11.08 -4.39 7.04
C PRO A 35 9.75 -4.71 7.72
N ILE A 36 9.75 -5.69 8.61
CA ILE A 36 8.61 -6.00 9.48
C ILE A 36 8.76 -5.16 10.75
N VAL A 37 7.85 -4.23 10.95
CA VAL A 37 7.94 -3.24 12.02
C VAL A 37 7.18 -3.62 13.30
N GLY A 38 6.30 -4.61 13.22
CA GLY A 38 5.51 -5.11 14.35
C GLY A 38 4.24 -4.30 14.64
N LYS A 39 3.39 -4.87 15.49
CA LYS A 39 2.06 -4.36 15.82
C LYS A 39 2.08 -2.95 16.40
N GLU A 40 3.03 -2.66 17.28
CA GLU A 40 3.14 -1.36 17.95
C GLU A 40 3.40 -0.23 16.95
N GLN A 41 4.34 -0.43 16.01
CA GLN A 41 4.66 0.58 15.01
C GLN A 41 3.52 0.75 13.99
N VAL A 42 2.83 -0.33 13.65
CA VAL A 42 1.62 -0.26 12.82
C VAL A 42 0.53 0.55 13.53
N GLY A 43 0.33 0.34 14.83
CA GLY A 43 -0.61 1.13 15.65
C GLY A 43 -0.24 2.62 15.71
N ASN A 44 1.04 2.96 15.60
CA ASN A 44 1.53 4.34 15.54
C ASN A 44 1.52 4.93 14.11
N GLY A 45 0.91 4.24 13.12
CA GLY A 45 0.87 4.69 11.73
C GLY A 45 2.22 4.64 11.01
N ARG A 46 3.12 3.75 11.42
CA ARG A 46 4.47 3.60 10.87
C ARG A 46 4.66 2.27 10.15
N GLU A 47 3.60 1.72 9.58
CA GLU A 47 3.69 0.52 8.76
C GLU A 47 4.59 0.76 7.54
N MET A 48 5.29 -0.30 7.09
CA MET A 48 6.21 -0.22 5.96
C MET A 48 5.74 -0.99 4.73
N HIS A 49 4.73 -1.84 4.85
CA HIS A 49 4.23 -2.63 3.71
C HIS A 49 3.64 -1.71 2.62
N TRP A 50 3.99 -1.98 1.37
CA TRP A 50 3.56 -1.19 0.21
C TRP A 50 2.18 -1.61 -0.27
N LEU A 51 1.86 -2.87 -0.12
CA LEU A 51 0.59 -3.46 -0.48
C LEU A 51 -0.18 -3.79 0.79
N ARG A 52 -1.43 -3.37 0.88
CA ARG A 52 -2.33 -3.66 1.99
C ARG A 52 -3.63 -4.24 1.48
N ILE A 53 -4.41 -4.86 2.36
CA ILE A 53 -5.77 -5.31 2.05
C ILE A 53 -6.73 -4.46 2.87
N ASP A 54 -7.51 -3.65 2.18
CA ASP A 54 -8.62 -2.92 2.78
C ASP A 54 -9.85 -3.82 2.84
N ARG A 55 -10.59 -3.78 3.94
CA ARG A 55 -11.80 -4.56 4.14
C ARG A 55 -12.99 -3.64 4.22
N TYR A 56 -13.97 -3.94 3.39
CA TYR A 56 -15.24 -3.24 3.36
C TYR A 56 -16.34 -4.18 3.82
N TYR A 57 -17.15 -3.69 4.74
CA TYR A 57 -18.24 -4.45 5.32
C TYR A 57 -19.57 -3.88 4.84
N THR A 58 -20.54 -4.75 4.54
CA THR A 58 -21.90 -4.35 4.21
C THR A 58 -22.87 -5.38 4.77
N GLY A 59 -24.08 -4.93 5.14
CA GLY A 59 -25.19 -5.81 5.51
C GLY A 59 -25.90 -6.35 4.28
N LYS A 60 -26.69 -7.41 4.46
CA LYS A 60 -27.46 -8.08 3.36
C LYS A 60 -28.40 -7.12 2.63
N ASP A 61 -28.99 -6.20 3.33
CA ASP A 61 -30.06 -5.32 2.84
C ASP A 61 -29.57 -3.89 2.62
N HIS A 62 -28.31 -3.72 2.21
CA HIS A 62 -27.79 -2.41 1.90
C HIS A 62 -28.55 -1.79 0.72
N ASN A 63 -29.64 -1.10 1.05
CA ASN A 63 -30.34 -0.25 0.11
C ASN A 63 -29.65 1.13 0.08
N PRO A 64 -28.93 1.50 -0.99
CA PRO A 64 -28.24 2.78 -1.08
C PRO A 64 -29.17 4.00 -1.02
N ASN A 65 -30.50 3.77 -1.07
CA ASN A 65 -31.52 4.82 -1.01
C ASN A 65 -32.12 5.02 0.41
N VAL A 66 -31.68 4.25 1.41
CA VAL A 66 -32.06 4.50 2.79
C VAL A 66 -31.26 5.70 3.28
N ASN A 67 -31.95 6.85 3.38
CA ASN A 67 -31.36 8.06 3.95
C ASN A 67 -30.95 7.75 5.40
N ALA A 68 -29.70 7.96 5.74
CA ALA A 68 -29.11 7.80 7.08
C ALA A 68 -29.72 8.73 8.15
N ASN A 69 -30.85 9.37 7.87
CA ASN A 69 -31.58 10.27 8.77
C ASN A 69 -32.88 9.68 9.32
N ALA A 70 -33.21 8.43 9.02
CA ALA A 70 -34.35 7.75 9.61
C ALA A 70 -33.86 7.07 10.89
N GLY A 71 -34.50 7.39 12.02
CA GLY A 71 -34.10 6.97 13.37
C GLY A 71 -34.23 5.47 13.71
N ASP A 72 -33.95 4.60 12.75
CA ASP A 72 -33.98 3.14 12.87
C ASP A 72 -32.55 2.56 12.98
N ASP A 73 -31.61 3.37 13.44
CA ASP A 73 -30.17 3.05 13.44
C ASP A 73 -29.79 1.81 14.26
N GLU A 74 -30.56 1.51 15.31
CA GLU A 74 -30.22 0.44 16.25
C GLU A 74 -30.53 -0.94 15.67
N GLN A 75 -31.66 -1.13 15.00
CA GLN A 75 -32.03 -2.40 14.35
C GLN A 75 -31.17 -2.68 13.12
N TYR A 76 -30.80 -1.65 12.36
CA TYR A 76 -29.87 -1.75 11.23
C TYR A 76 -28.48 -2.18 11.66
N LEU A 77 -28.00 -1.67 12.79
CA LEU A 77 -26.69 -2.04 13.35
C LEU A 77 -26.68 -3.50 13.83
N GLU A 78 -27.76 -4.01 14.41
CA GLU A 78 -27.85 -5.41 14.84
C GLU A 78 -27.84 -6.37 13.66
N GLU A 79 -28.61 -6.12 12.60
CA GLU A 79 -28.63 -6.95 11.39
C GLU A 79 -27.27 -6.95 10.66
N TRP A 80 -26.56 -5.83 10.67
CA TRP A 80 -25.25 -5.72 10.07
C TRP A 80 -24.16 -6.47 10.85
N ILE A 81 -24.29 -6.52 12.17
CA ILE A 81 -23.35 -7.24 13.04
C ILE A 81 -23.56 -8.75 12.93
N ASP A 82 -24.81 -9.21 12.78
CA ASP A 82 -25.15 -10.63 12.77
C ASP A 82 -24.73 -11.36 11.48
N ASP A 83 -24.72 -10.68 10.34
CA ASP A 83 -24.34 -11.30 9.04
C ASP A 83 -23.59 -10.30 8.13
N PRO A 84 -22.38 -9.87 8.53
CA PRO A 84 -21.62 -8.93 7.74
C PRO A 84 -21.08 -9.59 6.47
N GLN A 85 -21.33 -8.96 5.33
CA GLN A 85 -20.66 -9.31 4.09
C GLN A 85 -19.32 -8.56 4.02
N VAL A 86 -18.26 -9.24 3.63
CA VAL A 86 -16.90 -8.68 3.59
C VAL A 86 -16.34 -8.72 2.18
N ILE A 87 -15.87 -7.56 1.70
CA ILE A 87 -15.12 -7.46 0.46
C ILE A 87 -13.69 -7.08 0.80
N ASN A 88 -12.74 -7.91 0.38
CA ASN A 88 -11.32 -7.66 0.55
C ASN A 88 -10.77 -7.01 -0.72
N GLN A 89 -10.18 -5.84 -0.60
CA GLN A 89 -9.60 -5.13 -1.73
C GLN A 89 -8.10 -4.95 -1.52
N PRO A 90 -7.25 -5.65 -2.28
CA PRO A 90 -5.82 -5.35 -2.34
C PRO A 90 -5.59 -3.94 -2.89
N MET A 91 -4.80 -3.16 -2.17
CA MET A 91 -4.53 -1.76 -2.51
C MET A 91 -3.02 -1.53 -2.61
N MET A 92 -2.60 -0.92 -3.71
CA MET A 92 -1.21 -0.62 -4.01
C MET A 92 -1.08 0.69 -4.76
N CYS A 93 0.14 1.05 -5.15
CA CYS A 93 0.37 2.20 -6.01
C CYS A 93 -0.40 2.06 -7.32
N GLN A 94 -1.16 3.10 -7.68
CA GLN A 94 -1.98 3.13 -8.90
C GLN A 94 -1.22 3.73 -10.09
N HIS A 95 0.06 4.07 -9.93
CA HIS A 95 0.87 4.70 -10.98
C HIS A 95 0.13 5.84 -11.71
N CYS A 96 -0.45 6.76 -10.93
CA CYS A 96 -1.32 7.81 -11.43
C CYS A 96 -0.64 8.62 -12.53
N GLU A 97 -1.31 8.89 -13.64
CA GLU A 97 -0.76 9.73 -14.72
C GLU A 97 -0.44 11.15 -14.25
N SER A 98 -1.32 11.74 -13.47
CA SER A 98 -1.09 13.03 -12.80
C SER A 98 -0.81 12.80 -11.33
N ALA A 99 0.36 12.23 -11.05
CA ALA A 99 0.70 11.77 -9.72
C ALA A 99 0.91 12.93 -8.73
N PRO A 100 0.07 13.07 -7.69
CA PRO A 100 0.25 14.15 -6.71
C PRO A 100 1.52 13.98 -5.87
N CYS A 101 2.09 12.78 -5.81
CA CYS A 101 3.37 12.54 -5.16
C CYS A 101 4.56 13.13 -5.93
N GLU A 102 4.44 13.31 -7.25
CA GLU A 102 5.50 13.89 -8.08
C GLU A 102 5.54 15.42 -7.97
N THR A 103 4.36 16.04 -8.07
CA THR A 103 4.26 17.51 -8.09
C THR A 103 4.72 18.17 -6.79
N VAL A 104 4.67 17.48 -5.68
CA VAL A 104 5.06 18.00 -4.36
C VAL A 104 6.49 17.66 -3.95
N CYS A 105 7.20 16.87 -4.73
CA CYS A 105 8.57 16.51 -4.40
C CYS A 105 9.52 17.67 -4.71
N PRO A 106 10.21 18.24 -3.70
CA PRO A 106 11.05 19.43 -3.90
C PRO A 106 12.30 19.15 -4.72
N VAL A 107 12.70 17.90 -4.81
CA VAL A 107 13.92 17.46 -5.53
C VAL A 107 13.61 16.56 -6.74
N ASN A 108 12.35 16.42 -7.09
CA ASN A 108 11.91 15.55 -8.19
C ASN A 108 12.45 14.11 -8.07
N ALA A 109 12.41 13.57 -6.86
CA ALA A 109 12.83 12.19 -6.59
C ALA A 109 11.76 11.17 -6.99
N THR A 110 10.49 11.59 -7.03
CA THR A 110 9.37 10.76 -7.46
C THR A 110 8.99 11.15 -8.88
N VAL A 111 9.13 10.23 -9.81
CA VAL A 111 8.96 10.48 -11.26
C VAL A 111 8.37 9.25 -11.93
N HIS A 112 7.76 9.43 -13.11
CA HIS A 112 7.50 8.33 -14.02
C HIS A 112 8.77 7.99 -14.81
N ASP A 113 9.01 6.70 -14.95
CA ASP A 113 10.06 6.19 -15.84
C ASP A 113 9.56 6.11 -17.29
N GLU A 114 10.43 5.70 -18.19
CA GLU A 114 10.14 5.54 -19.61
C GLU A 114 9.09 4.45 -19.87
N GLU A 115 8.90 3.53 -18.93
CA GLU A 115 7.90 2.47 -19.01
C GLU A 115 6.53 2.87 -18.46
N GLY A 116 6.38 4.09 -17.97
CA GLY A 116 5.12 4.59 -17.43
C GLY A 116 4.85 4.20 -15.97
N LEU A 117 5.87 3.70 -15.26
CA LEU A 117 5.77 3.35 -13.85
C LEU A 117 6.21 4.52 -12.98
N ASN A 118 5.49 4.75 -11.88
CA ASN A 118 5.91 5.72 -10.88
C ASN A 118 7.03 5.13 -10.04
N THR A 119 8.23 5.65 -10.21
CA THR A 119 9.44 5.20 -9.53
C THR A 119 9.97 6.23 -8.55
N MET A 120 10.99 5.88 -7.81
CA MET A 120 11.63 6.78 -6.87
C MET A 120 13.15 6.69 -6.98
N ALA A 121 13.77 7.82 -7.33
CA ALA A 121 15.22 7.97 -7.20
C ALA A 121 15.55 8.19 -5.72
N TYR A 122 15.71 7.11 -4.96
CA TYR A 122 15.83 7.15 -3.50
C TYR A 122 17.04 7.94 -3.01
N ASN A 123 18.16 7.91 -3.73
CA ASN A 123 19.38 8.66 -3.41
C ASN A 123 19.24 10.18 -3.61
N ARG A 124 18.23 10.62 -4.35
CA ARG A 124 17.87 12.04 -4.50
C ARG A 124 16.92 12.51 -3.41
N CYS A 125 16.24 11.59 -2.75
CA CYS A 125 15.24 11.91 -1.74
C CYS A 125 15.85 12.57 -0.52
N VAL A 126 15.28 13.69 -0.09
CA VAL A 126 15.66 14.42 1.13
C VAL A 126 14.71 14.19 2.31
N GLY A 127 13.74 13.29 2.17
CA GLY A 127 12.88 12.84 3.26
C GLY A 127 11.82 13.83 3.73
N THR A 128 11.35 14.73 2.86
CA THR A 128 10.27 15.69 3.25
C THR A 128 8.94 15.01 3.55
N ARG A 129 8.70 13.80 3.05
CA ARG A 129 7.46 13.00 3.21
C ARG A 129 6.20 13.62 2.61
N TYR A 130 6.35 14.69 1.84
CA TYR A 130 5.23 15.34 1.18
C TYR A 130 4.50 14.40 0.21
N CYS A 131 5.24 13.53 -0.48
CA CYS A 131 4.69 12.50 -1.35
C CYS A 131 3.75 11.54 -0.60
N SER A 132 4.10 11.16 0.62
CA SER A 132 3.25 10.32 1.48
C SER A 132 1.97 11.05 1.90
N ASN A 133 2.07 12.32 2.28
CA ASN A 133 0.93 13.12 2.70
C ASN A 133 -0.08 13.31 1.56
N ASN A 134 0.41 13.57 0.34
CA ASN A 134 -0.42 13.85 -0.82
C ASN A 134 -0.90 12.61 -1.59
N CYS A 135 -0.38 11.44 -1.29
CA CYS A 135 -0.85 10.22 -1.93
C CYS A 135 -2.32 9.95 -1.56
N ALA A 136 -3.22 9.95 -2.54
CA ALA A 136 -4.64 9.66 -2.33
C ALA A 136 -4.86 8.21 -1.86
N TRP A 137 -4.04 7.29 -2.34
CA TRP A 137 -4.13 5.86 -2.03
C TRP A 137 -3.36 5.46 -0.78
N LYS A 138 -2.60 6.39 -0.18
CA LYS A 138 -1.80 6.16 1.03
C LYS A 138 -0.87 4.95 0.94
N VAL A 139 -0.18 4.82 -0.19
CA VAL A 139 0.75 3.71 -0.46
C VAL A 139 2.23 4.10 -0.32
N ARG A 140 2.52 5.38 -0.17
CA ARG A 140 3.88 5.87 0.08
C ARG A 140 4.22 5.70 1.56
N ARG A 141 5.37 5.05 1.82
CA ARG A 141 5.84 4.76 3.17
C ARG A 141 7.16 5.48 3.42
N PHE A 142 7.43 5.78 4.68
CA PHE A 142 8.68 6.37 5.12
C PHE A 142 9.29 5.48 6.22
N ASN A 143 10.56 5.16 6.06
CA ASN A 143 11.30 4.41 7.07
C ASN A 143 11.76 5.35 8.18
N PHE A 144 11.06 5.34 9.32
CA PHE A 144 11.41 6.18 10.49
C PHE A 144 12.62 5.63 11.26
N PHE A 145 12.89 4.33 11.11
CA PHE A 145 13.95 3.63 11.82
C PHE A 145 14.68 2.72 10.83
N ASP A 146 15.97 2.54 11.04
CA ASP A 146 16.76 1.62 10.22
C ASP A 146 16.55 0.17 10.70
N TYR A 147 15.41 -0.41 10.30
CA TYR A 147 15.04 -1.77 10.70
C TYR A 147 15.93 -2.86 10.07
N ASN A 148 16.56 -2.55 8.94
CA ASN A 148 17.39 -3.50 8.19
C ASN A 148 18.88 -3.39 8.54
N LYS A 149 19.27 -2.49 9.45
CA LYS A 149 20.65 -2.34 9.88
C LYS A 149 21.11 -3.59 10.64
N ARG A 150 21.76 -4.48 9.92
CA ARG A 150 22.34 -5.70 10.47
C ARG A 150 23.81 -5.79 10.11
N PRO A 151 24.66 -6.36 10.98
CA PRO A 151 26.03 -6.70 10.61
C PRO A 151 26.06 -7.61 9.38
N LEU A 152 27.03 -7.40 8.51
CA LEU A 152 27.10 -8.08 7.22
C LEU A 152 27.19 -9.62 7.37
N ASP A 153 27.90 -10.09 8.40
CA ASP A 153 28.02 -11.49 8.77
C ASP A 153 26.64 -12.14 9.04
N LYS A 154 25.75 -11.43 9.74
CA LYS A 154 24.39 -11.91 10.03
C LYS A 154 23.46 -11.90 8.82
N LEU A 155 23.77 -11.10 7.81
CA LEU A 155 22.98 -11.03 6.58
C LEU A 155 23.22 -12.26 5.70
N TYR A 156 24.44 -12.83 5.72
CA TYR A 156 24.79 -14.02 4.96
C TYR A 156 24.34 -15.34 5.61
N ASP A 157 24.06 -15.34 6.91
CA ASP A 157 23.69 -16.54 7.66
C ASP A 157 22.25 -16.99 7.47
N SER A 158 21.41 -16.18 6.84
CA SER A 158 20.01 -16.53 6.64
C SER A 158 19.77 -17.15 5.26
N PRO A 159 19.33 -18.40 5.17
CA PRO A 159 19.00 -19.06 3.91
C PRO A 159 17.82 -18.42 3.16
N MET A 160 17.05 -17.57 3.86
CA MET A 160 15.90 -16.86 3.30
C MET A 160 16.27 -15.51 2.68
N THR A 161 17.51 -15.10 2.80
CA THR A 161 17.94 -13.77 2.35
C THR A 161 18.51 -13.84 0.93
N LYS A 162 17.94 -13.08 0.01
CA LYS A 162 18.48 -12.93 -1.34
C LYS A 162 19.70 -11.99 -1.28
N PRO A 163 20.92 -12.45 -1.61
CA PRO A 163 22.12 -11.59 -1.56
C PRO A 163 22.00 -10.35 -2.42
N SER A 164 21.27 -10.41 -3.54
CA SER A 164 21.04 -9.28 -4.46
C SER A 164 20.26 -8.13 -3.80
N LEU A 165 19.47 -8.38 -2.77
CA LEU A 165 18.71 -7.34 -2.06
C LEU A 165 19.56 -6.55 -1.06
N PHE A 166 20.80 -6.93 -0.82
CA PHE A 166 21.71 -6.19 0.08
C PHE A 166 22.39 -5.01 -0.58
N PHE A 167 22.44 -4.98 -1.88
CA PHE A 167 23.16 -3.98 -2.65
C PHE A 167 22.26 -2.92 -3.29
N ASP A 168 20.93 -3.06 -3.17
CA ASP A 168 19.94 -2.13 -3.72
C ASP A 168 19.51 -1.08 -2.68
N TRP A 169 20.49 -0.49 -1.99
CA TRP A 169 20.29 0.57 -0.99
C TRP A 169 20.57 1.94 -1.56
#